data_d3a593d2f4ed9cef675f91e69eb12d24
#
_entry.id   d3a593d2f4ed9cef675f91e69eb12d24
#
_cell.length_a   1.000
_cell.length_b   1.000
_cell.length_c   1.000
_cell.angle_alpha   90.00
_cell.angle_beta   90.00
_cell.angle_gamma   90.00
#
_symmetry.space_group_name_H-M   'P 1'
#
loop_
_entity.id
_entity.type
_entity.pdbx_description
1 polymer ?
#
loop_
_entity_poly.entity_id
_entity_poly.type
_entity_poly.pdbx_seq_one_letter_code
_entity_poly.pdbx_strand_id
1 'polypeptide(L)'
;MKTGFITLLGIGSRRFGRTRRALAVLSALFLLGLIPEPSAEVLSLPHSKPFIWNKDEQWFALEKAFISMRTVDVASLVGEVDERMNACENMLDRIESGPLASDAPVFDSLEDLLFTLCPMTAVCTSKLNEYTHLVMRVSEVVKRQSEHWDVDALATRSRMYRLMFGGRAALEEAMLQASPDSVVTIARGVDEPSATPQTQVRGVTIHSGDMLLTRGSMAILALIARGNDYPGVYSHVGLVYVEPKTRAASVIEALPYPGVVVTPIADFLKRANQRMLVLRPRADLPEILRDPMLPHKAADSIRRYVLNHHIPYDFAIDHLDHSRMFCSEVVSAAYEAFGIHLWMGLSKVSSPGLADWIAKLGIGRLEMQEPADLEYDPQLRIVAEWRDPAMLSKDHIDNAATEVILDGADRREELGYAWYLLPVARAVKAASMVANLFGSNGFIPDGMTPAQSLYTLTLLRMHHAISERLSTLAGEFRKREHYSPPDPELVRMAKQIRSEEVSDPGSSIEHLSRLY
;
A
#
# COMPACT_ATOMS: atom_id res chain seq x y z
N MET A 1 -31.12 82.01 -14.00
CA MET A 1 -30.54 81.06 -13.11
C MET A 1 -31.34 79.76 -13.08
N LYS A 2 -31.17 78.90 -14.01
CA LYS A 2 -31.69 77.51 -14.04
C LYS A 2 -30.85 76.77 -15.06
N THR A 3 -29.87 75.97 -14.55
CA THR A 3 -29.23 74.82 -15.28
C THR A 3 -28.10 74.29 -14.39
N GLY A 4 -28.22 73.10 -13.84
CA GLY A 4 -27.14 72.47 -13.09
C GLY A 4 -27.55 71.39 -12.08
N PHE A 5 -28.59 70.53 -12.38
CA PHE A 5 -28.91 69.46 -11.40
C PHE A 5 -29.34 68.09 -12.02
N ILE A 6 -29.00 67.81 -13.27
CA ILE A 6 -29.44 66.53 -13.92
C ILE A 6 -28.35 65.60 -14.34
N THR A 7 -27.07 65.82 -13.97
CA THR A 7 -25.96 64.96 -14.48
C THR A 7 -25.38 64.00 -13.43
N LEU A 8 -25.87 63.95 -12.20
CA LEU A 8 -25.31 63.10 -11.12
C LEU A 8 -26.06 61.77 -10.86
N LEU A 9 -27.28 61.60 -11.42
CA LEU A 9 -28.06 60.37 -11.22
C LEU A 9 -27.85 59.28 -12.30
N GLY A 10 -27.18 59.61 -13.42
CA GLY A 10 -27.01 58.66 -14.53
C GLY A 10 -25.80 57.73 -14.40
N ILE A 11 -24.79 58.08 -13.56
CA ILE A 11 -23.56 57.28 -13.42
C ILE A 11 -23.73 56.19 -12.34
N GLY A 12 -24.57 56.41 -11.32
CA GLY A 12 -24.87 55.45 -10.26
C GLY A 12 -25.67 54.22 -10.74
N SER A 13 -26.64 54.42 -11.61
CA SER A 13 -27.54 53.35 -12.07
C SER A 13 -26.86 52.37 -13.03
N ARG A 14 -25.91 52.83 -13.86
CA ARG A 14 -25.15 51.96 -14.77
C ARG A 14 -24.07 51.12 -14.04
N ARG A 15 -23.47 51.61 -12.98
CA ARG A 15 -22.55 50.84 -12.13
C ARG A 15 -23.28 49.78 -11.32
N PHE A 16 -24.47 50.11 -10.76
CA PHE A 16 -25.32 49.19 -10.02
C PHE A 16 -25.88 48.06 -10.91
N GLY A 17 -26.19 48.32 -12.17
CA GLY A 17 -26.61 47.32 -13.13
C GLY A 17 -25.49 46.37 -13.58
N ARG A 18 -24.25 46.87 -13.69
CA ARG A 18 -23.06 46.05 -14.02
C ARG A 18 -22.68 45.15 -12.88
N THR A 19 -22.67 45.61 -11.63
CA THR A 19 -22.40 44.79 -10.44
C THR A 19 -23.45 43.69 -10.23
N ARG A 20 -24.74 43.99 -10.41
CA ARG A 20 -25.82 42.98 -10.34
C ARG A 20 -25.71 41.92 -11.43
N ARG A 21 -25.34 42.28 -12.66
CA ARG A 21 -25.10 41.32 -13.76
C ARG A 21 -23.85 40.47 -13.47
N ALA A 22 -22.78 41.06 -12.98
CA ALA A 22 -21.57 40.32 -12.60
C ALA A 22 -21.86 39.33 -11.45
N LEU A 23 -22.65 39.78 -10.43
CA LEU A 23 -23.05 38.89 -9.33
C LEU A 23 -23.93 37.73 -9.82
N ALA A 24 -24.90 38.02 -10.72
CA ALA A 24 -25.76 36.98 -11.30
C ALA A 24 -24.96 35.96 -12.14
N VAL A 25 -23.98 36.42 -12.91
CA VAL A 25 -23.09 35.55 -13.68
C VAL A 25 -22.24 34.71 -12.74
N LEU A 26 -21.63 35.31 -11.71
CA LEU A 26 -20.85 34.58 -10.71
C LEU A 26 -21.68 33.55 -9.94
N SER A 27 -22.92 33.92 -9.56
CA SER A 27 -23.85 32.98 -8.92
C SER A 27 -24.23 31.83 -9.85
N ALA A 28 -24.50 32.13 -11.13
CA ALA A 28 -24.82 31.10 -12.12
C ALA A 28 -23.61 30.16 -12.35
N LEU A 29 -22.38 30.68 -12.46
CA LEU A 29 -21.16 29.89 -12.57
C LEU A 29 -20.94 29.06 -11.32
N PHE A 30 -21.19 29.60 -10.13
CA PHE A 30 -21.11 28.84 -8.89
C PHE A 30 -22.14 27.70 -8.85
N LEU A 31 -23.39 27.96 -9.21
CA LEU A 31 -24.45 26.95 -9.28
C LEU A 31 -24.16 25.87 -10.32
N LEU A 32 -23.64 26.23 -11.50
CA LEU A 32 -23.14 25.27 -12.49
C LEU A 32 -21.96 24.47 -11.94
N GLY A 33 -21.13 25.12 -11.13
CA GLY A 33 -20.02 24.48 -10.43
C GLY A 33 -20.46 23.45 -9.37
N LEU A 34 -21.72 23.40 -8.97
CA LEU A 34 -22.26 22.43 -7.99
C LEU A 34 -22.79 21.14 -8.64
N ILE A 35 -22.87 21.05 -9.97
CA ILE A 35 -23.34 19.83 -10.64
C ILE A 35 -22.41 18.68 -10.27
N PRO A 36 -22.92 17.58 -9.67
CA PRO A 36 -22.09 16.44 -9.28
C PRO A 36 -21.39 15.81 -10.50
N GLU A 37 -20.19 15.30 -10.26
CA GLU A 37 -19.48 14.47 -11.24
C GLU A 37 -19.92 13.01 -11.10
N PRO A 38 -20.08 12.26 -12.21
CA PRO A 38 -20.44 10.85 -12.12
C PRO A 38 -19.29 10.06 -11.50
N SER A 39 -19.63 9.05 -10.71
CA SER A 39 -18.69 8.00 -10.29
C SER A 39 -18.38 7.08 -11.46
N ALA A 40 -17.27 6.33 -11.38
CA ALA A 40 -17.00 5.28 -12.35
C ALA A 40 -18.10 4.21 -12.32
N GLU A 41 -18.38 3.61 -13.46
CA GLU A 41 -19.28 2.47 -13.54
C GLU A 41 -18.53 1.22 -13.09
N VAL A 42 -19.06 0.53 -12.08
CA VAL A 42 -18.52 -0.75 -11.62
C VAL A 42 -18.97 -1.85 -12.58
N LEU A 43 -18.02 -2.47 -13.28
CA LEU A 43 -18.32 -3.43 -14.34
C LEU A 43 -18.89 -4.74 -13.81
N SER A 44 -18.36 -5.25 -12.70
CA SER A 44 -18.88 -6.45 -12.02
C SER A 44 -18.24 -6.59 -10.64
N LEU A 45 -18.97 -7.18 -9.68
CA LEU A 45 -18.40 -7.60 -8.40
C LEU A 45 -17.86 -9.02 -8.55
N PRO A 46 -16.62 -9.30 -8.15
CA PRO A 46 -16.12 -10.67 -8.05
C PRO A 46 -16.99 -11.50 -7.11
N HIS A 47 -17.17 -12.79 -7.42
CA HIS A 47 -17.94 -13.72 -6.58
C HIS A 47 -17.14 -14.28 -5.39
N SER A 48 -15.90 -13.84 -5.21
CA SER A 48 -15.05 -14.22 -4.08
C SER A 48 -15.51 -13.56 -2.77
N LYS A 49 -15.27 -14.24 -1.66
CA LYS A 49 -15.43 -13.63 -0.33
C LYS A 49 -14.09 -13.03 0.08
N PRO A 50 -14.08 -11.85 0.76
CA PRO A 50 -12.87 -11.31 1.34
C PRO A 50 -12.22 -12.32 2.27
N PHE A 51 -10.91 -12.40 2.25
CA PHE A 51 -10.16 -13.15 3.23
C PHE A 51 -10.04 -12.32 4.52
N ILE A 52 -10.52 -12.86 5.65
CA ILE A 52 -10.55 -12.16 6.94
C ILE A 52 -9.67 -12.93 7.92
N TRP A 53 -8.36 -12.89 7.73
CA TRP A 53 -7.43 -13.67 8.52
C TRP A 53 -7.26 -13.14 9.96
N ASN A 54 -7.27 -11.82 10.16
CA ASN A 54 -7.09 -11.16 11.46
C ASN A 54 -8.35 -11.12 12.34
N LYS A 55 -9.41 -11.81 11.92
CA LYS A 55 -10.68 -11.92 12.66
C LYS A 55 -11.06 -13.38 12.93
N ASP A 56 -10.14 -14.30 12.69
CA ASP A 56 -10.35 -15.73 12.93
C ASP A 56 -9.94 -16.17 14.35
N GLU A 57 -10.28 -17.42 14.70
CA GLU A 57 -10.01 -17.98 16.04
C GLU A 57 -8.52 -18.06 16.35
N GLN A 58 -7.67 -18.29 15.35
CA GLN A 58 -6.23 -18.39 15.48
C GLN A 58 -5.61 -17.05 15.87
N TRP A 59 -6.07 -15.96 15.26
CA TRP A 59 -5.63 -14.60 15.60
C TRP A 59 -6.05 -14.21 17.04
N PHE A 60 -7.28 -14.55 17.45
CA PHE A 60 -7.72 -14.31 18.83
C PHE A 60 -6.98 -15.18 19.85
N ALA A 61 -6.58 -16.40 19.47
CA ALA A 61 -5.73 -17.24 20.31
C ALA A 61 -4.33 -16.63 20.46
N LEU A 62 -3.76 -16.07 19.39
CA LEU A 62 -2.49 -15.37 19.41
C LEU A 62 -2.49 -14.18 20.38
N GLU A 63 -3.54 -13.35 20.37
CA GLU A 63 -3.68 -12.23 21.29
C GLU A 63 -3.65 -12.68 22.75
N LYS A 64 -4.41 -13.73 23.07
CA LYS A 64 -4.43 -14.30 24.43
C LYS A 64 -3.07 -14.86 24.84
N ALA A 65 -2.42 -15.60 23.94
CA ALA A 65 -1.09 -16.16 24.18
C ALA A 65 -0.04 -15.05 24.39
N PHE A 66 -0.11 -13.98 23.62
CA PHE A 66 0.76 -12.83 23.75
C PHE A 66 0.69 -12.19 25.15
N ILE A 67 -0.51 -12.04 25.71
CA ILE A 67 -0.70 -11.52 27.06
C ILE A 67 -0.20 -12.52 28.13
N SER A 68 -0.53 -13.81 28.00
CA SER A 68 -0.17 -14.84 28.98
C SER A 68 1.34 -15.13 29.03
N MET A 69 2.04 -15.10 27.90
CA MET A 69 3.48 -15.34 27.84
C MET A 69 4.30 -14.30 28.61
N ARG A 70 3.78 -13.09 28.84
CA ARG A 70 4.45 -12.06 29.64
C ARG A 70 4.61 -12.40 31.12
N THR A 71 3.86 -13.38 31.62
CA THR A 71 3.97 -13.86 33.00
C THR A 71 4.91 -15.04 33.16
N VAL A 72 5.46 -15.57 32.06
CA VAL A 72 6.36 -16.73 32.05
C VAL A 72 7.81 -16.28 32.20
N ASP A 73 8.61 -17.04 32.93
CA ASP A 73 10.04 -16.77 33.06
C ASP A 73 10.76 -16.96 31.72
N VAL A 74 11.45 -15.92 31.27
CA VAL A 74 12.17 -15.91 29.99
C VAL A 74 13.18 -17.04 29.86
N ALA A 75 13.90 -17.37 30.96
CA ALA A 75 14.91 -18.42 30.95
C ALA A 75 14.33 -19.81 30.64
N SER A 76 13.07 -20.06 31.06
CA SER A 76 12.37 -21.31 30.78
C SER A 76 11.88 -21.41 29.32
N LEU A 77 11.63 -20.27 28.66
CA LEU A 77 11.10 -20.22 27.30
C LEU A 77 12.17 -20.43 26.22
N VAL A 78 13.43 -20.06 26.46
CA VAL A 78 14.48 -20.11 25.44
C VAL A 78 14.61 -21.51 24.82
N GLY A 79 14.66 -22.56 25.64
CA GLY A 79 14.76 -23.94 25.17
C GLY A 79 13.54 -24.39 24.37
N GLU A 80 12.35 -23.99 24.77
CA GLU A 80 11.10 -24.30 24.07
C GLU A 80 11.01 -23.56 22.72
N VAL A 81 11.47 -22.30 22.65
CA VAL A 81 11.57 -21.54 21.40
C VAL A 81 12.51 -22.26 20.42
N ASP A 82 13.68 -22.69 20.90
CA ASP A 82 14.66 -23.43 20.06
C ASP A 82 14.09 -24.76 19.55
N GLU A 83 13.39 -25.50 20.39
CA GLU A 83 12.74 -26.76 20.00
C GLU A 83 11.69 -26.53 18.91
N ARG A 84 10.85 -25.51 19.07
CA ARG A 84 9.79 -25.18 18.10
C ARG A 84 10.37 -24.63 16.79
N MET A 85 11.41 -23.79 16.84
CA MET A 85 12.11 -23.33 15.64
C MET A 85 12.73 -24.51 14.88
N ASN A 86 13.41 -25.44 15.57
CA ASN A 86 13.94 -26.65 14.96
C ASN A 86 12.86 -27.56 14.37
N ALA A 87 11.70 -27.67 15.02
CA ALA A 87 10.56 -28.40 14.48
C ALA A 87 10.03 -27.76 13.18
N CYS A 88 9.98 -26.44 13.13
CA CYS A 88 9.61 -25.69 11.94
C CYS A 88 10.60 -25.90 10.80
N GLU A 89 11.92 -25.80 11.07
CA GLU A 89 13.00 -26.07 10.09
C GLU A 89 12.91 -27.49 9.52
N ASN A 90 12.76 -28.50 10.39
CA ASN A 90 12.59 -29.90 9.95
C ASN A 90 11.32 -30.11 9.11
N MET A 91 10.28 -29.31 9.34
CA MET A 91 9.06 -29.35 8.54
C MET A 91 9.29 -28.72 7.17
N LEU A 92 10.01 -27.59 7.11
CA LEU A 92 10.40 -26.94 5.85
C LEU A 92 11.26 -27.87 4.98
N ASP A 93 12.25 -28.57 5.57
CA ASP A 93 13.07 -29.56 4.85
C ASP A 93 12.21 -30.68 4.22
N ARG A 94 11.18 -31.13 4.94
CA ARG A 94 10.24 -32.13 4.39
C ARG A 94 9.37 -31.58 3.28
N ILE A 95 8.91 -30.33 3.40
CA ILE A 95 8.14 -29.67 2.34
C ILE A 95 8.98 -29.49 1.08
N GLU A 96 10.26 -29.16 1.21
CA GLU A 96 11.19 -29.00 0.09
C GLU A 96 11.57 -30.33 -0.60
N SER A 97 11.30 -31.48 0.01
CA SER A 97 11.63 -32.78 -0.58
C SER A 97 10.83 -33.16 -1.83
N GLY A 98 9.77 -32.43 -2.14
CA GLY A 98 8.96 -32.62 -3.34
C GLY A 98 7.74 -31.70 -3.42
N PRO A 99 7.05 -31.65 -4.57
CA PRO A 99 5.88 -30.81 -4.73
C PRO A 99 4.70 -31.33 -3.88
N LEU A 100 4.03 -30.42 -3.16
CA LEU A 100 2.85 -30.68 -2.36
C LEU A 100 1.67 -29.85 -2.88
N ALA A 101 0.45 -30.36 -2.69
CA ALA A 101 -0.75 -29.57 -2.95
C ALA A 101 -0.91 -28.45 -1.91
N SER A 102 -1.53 -27.33 -2.30
CA SER A 102 -1.69 -26.16 -1.41
C SER A 102 -2.53 -26.44 -0.16
N ASP A 103 -3.37 -27.47 -0.19
CA ASP A 103 -4.21 -27.95 0.92
C ASP A 103 -3.56 -29.04 1.78
N ALA A 104 -2.29 -29.37 1.55
CA ALA A 104 -1.60 -30.40 2.33
C ALA A 104 -1.55 -30.00 3.83
N PRO A 105 -1.90 -30.93 4.76
CA PRO A 105 -2.02 -30.63 6.20
C PRO A 105 -0.73 -30.13 6.86
N VAL A 106 0.42 -30.35 6.26
CA VAL A 106 1.70 -29.86 6.76
C VAL A 106 1.75 -28.33 6.79
N PHE A 107 1.04 -27.66 5.90
CA PHE A 107 0.97 -26.19 5.89
C PHE A 107 0.14 -25.64 7.04
N ASP A 108 -0.90 -26.35 7.50
CA ASP A 108 -1.64 -25.98 8.71
C ASP A 108 -0.74 -26.08 9.95
N SER A 109 0.02 -27.18 10.06
CA SER A 109 0.99 -27.37 11.15
C SER A 109 2.10 -26.32 11.14
N LEU A 110 2.56 -25.91 9.95
CA LEU A 110 3.57 -24.86 9.79
C LEU A 110 3.03 -23.51 10.25
N GLU A 111 1.78 -23.19 9.89
CA GLU A 111 1.10 -21.98 10.33
C GLU A 111 0.95 -21.94 11.84
N ASP A 112 0.47 -23.03 12.47
CA ASP A 112 0.33 -23.15 13.92
C ASP A 112 1.66 -22.92 14.66
N LEU A 113 2.77 -23.46 14.14
CA LEU A 113 4.11 -23.23 14.71
C LEU A 113 4.53 -21.76 14.61
N LEU A 114 4.35 -21.11 13.46
CA LEU A 114 4.68 -19.70 13.29
C LEU A 114 3.93 -18.80 14.27
N PHE A 115 2.61 -19.03 14.41
CA PHE A 115 1.77 -18.26 15.32
C PHE A 115 2.08 -18.56 16.79
N THR A 116 2.49 -19.77 17.13
CA THR A 116 2.92 -20.12 18.50
C THR A 116 4.26 -19.47 18.86
N LEU A 117 5.19 -19.38 17.90
CA LEU A 117 6.50 -18.75 18.10
C LEU A 117 6.41 -17.24 18.33
N CYS A 118 5.42 -16.56 17.77
CA CYS A 118 5.26 -15.11 17.88
C CYS A 118 5.21 -14.62 19.33
N PRO A 119 4.26 -15.05 20.20
CA PRO A 119 4.16 -14.56 21.57
C PRO A 119 5.37 -14.98 22.43
N MET A 120 5.98 -16.12 22.14
CA MET A 120 7.18 -16.57 22.83
C MET A 120 8.39 -15.71 22.46
N THR A 121 8.58 -15.41 21.18
CA THR A 121 9.67 -14.55 20.70
C THR A 121 9.48 -13.09 21.13
N ALA A 122 8.24 -12.63 21.26
CA ALA A 122 7.93 -11.30 21.79
C ALA A 122 8.46 -11.09 23.22
N VAL A 123 8.57 -12.15 23.99
CA VAL A 123 9.16 -12.16 25.34
C VAL A 123 10.65 -12.51 25.29
N CYS A 124 11.03 -13.49 24.46
CA CYS A 124 12.43 -13.92 24.23
C CYS A 124 13.05 -13.14 23.06
N THR A 125 13.18 -11.82 23.17
CA THR A 125 13.68 -10.95 22.07
C THR A 125 15.08 -11.29 21.57
N SER A 126 15.88 -12.03 22.35
CA SER A 126 17.17 -12.59 21.91
C SER A 126 17.03 -13.57 20.74
N LYS A 127 15.84 -14.16 20.53
CA LYS A 127 15.51 -15.09 19.44
C LYS A 127 14.87 -14.44 18.23
N LEU A 128 14.69 -13.12 18.25
CA LEU A 128 14.00 -12.38 17.20
C LEU A 128 14.69 -12.50 15.83
N ASN A 129 16.03 -12.51 15.80
CA ASN A 129 16.78 -12.64 14.57
C ASN A 129 16.60 -14.04 13.94
N GLU A 130 16.64 -15.08 14.75
CA GLU A 130 16.40 -16.46 14.32
C GLU A 130 14.97 -16.62 13.78
N TYR A 131 13.98 -16.05 14.50
CA TYR A 131 12.60 -16.04 14.04
C TYR A 131 12.41 -15.26 12.73
N THR A 132 13.13 -14.14 12.54
CA THR A 132 13.12 -13.39 11.29
C THR A 132 13.62 -14.24 10.12
N HIS A 133 14.71 -14.97 10.30
CA HIS A 133 15.24 -15.87 9.27
C HIS A 133 14.28 -17.01 8.97
N LEU A 134 13.64 -17.57 9.99
CA LEU A 134 12.65 -18.64 9.82
C LEU A 134 11.43 -18.16 8.99
N VAL A 135 10.88 -16.99 9.28
CA VAL A 135 9.76 -16.42 8.52
C VAL A 135 10.16 -16.16 7.06
N MET A 136 11.36 -15.67 6.81
CA MET A 136 11.88 -15.51 5.44
C MET A 136 12.01 -16.86 4.72
N ARG A 137 12.48 -17.89 5.39
CA ARG A 137 12.59 -19.25 4.85
C ARG A 137 11.20 -19.85 4.55
N VAL A 138 10.23 -19.65 5.44
CA VAL A 138 8.83 -20.05 5.18
C VAL A 138 8.31 -19.40 3.89
N SER A 139 8.52 -18.10 3.74
CA SER A 139 8.08 -17.38 2.54
C SER A 139 8.72 -17.95 1.27
N GLU A 140 10.02 -18.27 1.32
CA GLU A 140 10.73 -18.88 0.19
C GLU A 140 10.22 -20.27 -0.16
N VAL A 141 10.04 -21.14 0.84
CA VAL A 141 9.53 -22.51 0.64
C VAL A 141 8.10 -22.47 0.06
N VAL A 142 7.24 -21.60 0.58
CA VAL A 142 5.89 -21.41 0.05
C VAL A 142 5.91 -20.93 -1.40
N LYS A 143 6.79 -19.99 -1.75
CA LYS A 143 6.96 -19.54 -3.13
C LYS A 143 7.45 -20.66 -4.06
N ARG A 144 8.36 -21.50 -3.63
CA ARG A 144 8.78 -22.66 -4.42
C ARG A 144 7.66 -23.66 -4.63
N GLN A 145 6.90 -23.96 -3.60
CA GLN A 145 5.75 -24.86 -3.71
C GLN A 145 4.66 -24.28 -4.64
N SER A 146 4.45 -22.95 -4.60
CA SER A 146 3.45 -22.27 -5.44
C SER A 146 3.75 -22.30 -6.94
N GLU A 147 4.96 -22.68 -7.37
CA GLU A 147 5.28 -22.92 -8.78
C GLU A 147 4.40 -23.99 -9.43
N HIS A 148 3.84 -24.87 -8.61
CA HIS A 148 2.98 -25.98 -9.04
C HIS A 148 1.50 -25.76 -8.71
N TRP A 149 1.14 -24.56 -8.20
CA TRP A 149 -0.21 -24.25 -7.73
C TRP A 149 -0.94 -23.31 -8.70
N ASP A 150 -2.25 -23.42 -8.71
CA ASP A 150 -3.11 -22.38 -9.29
C ASP A 150 -3.21 -21.23 -8.27
N VAL A 151 -2.40 -20.20 -8.45
CA VAL A 151 -2.30 -19.07 -7.50
C VAL A 151 -3.49 -18.10 -7.58
N ASP A 152 -4.35 -18.20 -8.62
CA ASP A 152 -5.60 -17.43 -8.68
C ASP A 152 -6.76 -18.16 -7.97
N ALA A 153 -6.60 -19.44 -7.68
CA ALA A 153 -7.59 -20.19 -6.89
C ALA A 153 -7.65 -19.66 -5.45
N LEU A 154 -8.87 -19.39 -4.97
CA LEU A 154 -9.10 -18.78 -3.64
C LEU A 154 -8.42 -19.56 -2.50
N ALA A 155 -8.48 -20.89 -2.50
CA ALA A 155 -7.87 -21.72 -1.46
C ALA A 155 -6.35 -21.58 -1.43
N THR A 156 -5.73 -21.62 -2.61
CA THR A 156 -4.28 -21.44 -2.77
C THR A 156 -3.83 -20.04 -2.35
N ARG A 157 -4.53 -19.01 -2.85
CA ARG A 157 -4.25 -17.62 -2.49
C ARG A 157 -4.36 -17.41 -0.99
N SER A 158 -5.40 -17.94 -0.35
CA SER A 158 -5.58 -17.87 1.10
C SER A 158 -4.45 -18.59 1.85
N ARG A 159 -4.00 -19.76 1.39
CA ARG A 159 -2.87 -20.49 1.98
C ARG A 159 -1.57 -19.68 1.92
N MET A 160 -1.23 -19.15 0.75
CA MET A 160 -0.05 -18.30 0.59
C MET A 160 -0.12 -17.07 1.47
N TYR A 161 -1.27 -16.41 1.49
CA TYR A 161 -1.48 -15.22 2.30
C TYR A 161 -1.32 -15.50 3.80
N ARG A 162 -1.92 -16.58 4.32
CA ARG A 162 -1.79 -16.96 5.73
C ARG A 162 -0.35 -17.24 6.13
N LEU A 163 0.40 -17.98 5.34
CA LEU A 163 1.78 -18.32 5.66
C LEU A 163 2.75 -17.15 5.48
N MET A 164 2.64 -16.39 4.41
CA MET A 164 3.58 -15.31 4.09
C MET A 164 3.21 -14.00 4.79
N PHE A 165 2.01 -13.48 4.55
CA PHE A 165 1.56 -12.26 5.21
C PHE A 165 1.30 -12.49 6.69
N GLY A 166 0.62 -13.58 7.07
CA GLY A 166 0.35 -13.95 8.46
C GLY A 166 1.65 -14.17 9.24
N GLY A 167 2.60 -14.91 8.69
CA GLY A 167 3.92 -15.11 9.28
C GLY A 167 4.68 -13.79 9.48
N ARG A 168 4.63 -12.88 8.49
CA ARG A 168 5.20 -11.52 8.62
C ARG A 168 4.51 -10.72 9.71
N ALA A 169 3.18 -10.70 9.75
CA ALA A 169 2.44 -9.95 10.75
C ALA A 169 2.74 -10.46 12.17
N ALA A 170 2.79 -11.78 12.36
CA ALA A 170 3.20 -12.38 13.62
C ALA A 170 4.64 -11.99 14.02
N LEU A 171 5.57 -11.98 13.07
CA LEU A 171 6.94 -11.52 13.31
C LEU A 171 6.97 -10.04 13.72
N GLU A 172 6.20 -9.18 13.07
CA GLU A 172 6.16 -7.75 13.36
C GLU A 172 5.58 -7.46 14.74
N GLU A 173 4.60 -8.23 15.20
CA GLU A 173 4.12 -8.17 16.60
C GLU A 173 5.26 -8.45 17.60
N ALA A 174 6.11 -9.45 17.33
CA ALA A 174 7.27 -9.71 18.16
C ALA A 174 8.30 -8.57 18.09
N MET A 175 8.55 -8.02 16.89
CA MET A 175 9.47 -6.89 16.68
C MET A 175 9.04 -5.62 17.44
N LEU A 176 7.73 -5.34 17.53
CA LEU A 176 7.20 -4.19 18.27
C LEU A 176 7.52 -4.24 19.76
N GLN A 177 7.82 -5.42 20.31
CA GLN A 177 8.15 -5.60 21.72
C GLN A 177 9.66 -5.49 22.01
N ALA A 178 10.48 -5.49 20.96
CA ALA A 178 11.93 -5.35 21.04
C ALA A 178 12.37 -3.89 20.99
N SER A 179 13.60 -3.62 21.44
CA SER A 179 14.24 -2.33 21.17
C SER A 179 14.47 -2.18 19.66
N PRO A 180 14.22 -0.99 19.06
CA PRO A 180 14.50 -0.76 17.63
C PRO A 180 15.92 -1.16 17.20
N ASP A 181 16.90 -0.97 18.07
CA ASP A 181 18.31 -1.32 17.80
C ASP A 181 18.56 -2.82 17.75
N SER A 182 17.66 -3.66 18.31
CA SER A 182 17.75 -5.12 18.29
C SER A 182 16.98 -5.77 17.13
N VAL A 183 16.20 -4.98 16.40
CA VAL A 183 15.41 -5.45 15.25
C VAL A 183 16.28 -5.50 13.99
N VAL A 184 16.23 -6.62 13.26
CA VAL A 184 16.92 -6.77 11.98
C VAL A 184 16.37 -5.79 10.95
N THR A 185 17.24 -4.89 10.49
CA THR A 185 16.91 -3.91 9.44
C THR A 185 16.80 -4.55 8.05
N ILE A 186 17.60 -5.60 7.79
CA ILE A 186 17.65 -6.32 6.51
C ILE A 186 17.47 -7.81 6.76
N ALA A 187 16.32 -8.35 6.37
CA ALA A 187 16.12 -9.79 6.30
C ALA A 187 16.50 -10.27 4.89
N ARG A 188 17.45 -11.21 4.80
CA ARG A 188 17.90 -11.77 3.52
C ARG A 188 17.07 -12.98 3.15
N GLY A 189 16.60 -13.01 1.92
CA GLY A 189 15.99 -14.16 1.29
C GLY A 189 17.00 -14.94 0.45
N VAL A 190 16.60 -15.37 -0.73
CA VAL A 190 17.41 -16.18 -1.64
C VAL A 190 18.39 -15.32 -2.42
N ASP A 191 19.60 -15.80 -2.59
CA ASP A 191 20.56 -15.23 -3.54
C ASP A 191 20.25 -15.77 -4.95
N GLU A 192 19.15 -15.28 -5.54
CA GLU A 192 18.73 -15.67 -6.88
C GLU A 192 19.74 -15.16 -7.92
N PRO A 193 20.32 -16.05 -8.76
CA PRO A 193 21.33 -15.66 -9.73
C PRO A 193 20.77 -14.75 -10.83
N SER A 194 21.60 -13.79 -11.28
CA SER A 194 21.26 -12.94 -12.43
C SER A 194 22.53 -12.55 -13.19
N ALA A 195 22.47 -12.59 -14.52
CA ALA A 195 23.55 -12.15 -15.40
C ALA A 195 23.53 -10.64 -15.67
N THR A 196 22.53 -9.92 -15.17
CA THR A 196 22.33 -8.51 -15.50
C THR A 196 23.24 -7.58 -14.70
N PRO A 197 23.46 -6.33 -15.15
CA PRO A 197 24.23 -5.35 -14.39
C PRO A 197 23.69 -5.16 -12.98
N GLN A 198 24.59 -5.02 -12.00
CA GLN A 198 24.25 -4.95 -10.58
C GLN A 198 24.94 -3.80 -9.87
N THR A 199 24.37 -3.40 -8.72
CA THR A 199 24.95 -2.44 -7.79
C THR A 199 24.52 -2.74 -6.36
N GLN A 200 25.12 -2.05 -5.38
CA GLN A 200 24.79 -2.21 -3.95
C GLN A 200 23.86 -1.10 -3.48
N VAL A 201 22.76 -1.48 -2.83
CA VAL A 201 21.78 -0.56 -2.24
C VAL A 201 21.43 -1.00 -0.83
N ARG A 202 21.65 -0.17 0.17
CA ARG A 202 21.39 -0.50 1.59
C ARG A 202 21.95 -1.89 2.00
N GLY A 203 23.12 -2.26 1.48
CA GLY A 203 23.76 -3.55 1.79
C GLY A 203 23.16 -4.77 1.07
N VAL A 204 22.25 -4.55 0.12
CA VAL A 204 21.67 -5.58 -0.75
C VAL A 204 22.19 -5.42 -2.17
N THR A 205 22.57 -6.51 -2.83
CA THR A 205 22.90 -6.52 -4.26
C THR A 205 21.61 -6.52 -5.07
N ILE A 206 21.37 -5.40 -5.77
CA ILE A 206 20.24 -5.30 -6.70
C ILE A 206 20.75 -5.41 -8.14
N HIS A 207 19.94 -6.02 -8.99
CA HIS A 207 20.21 -6.23 -10.41
C HIS A 207 19.26 -5.41 -11.28
N SER A 208 19.70 -5.11 -12.49
CA SER A 208 18.80 -4.51 -13.51
C SER A 208 17.70 -5.51 -13.85
N GLY A 209 16.45 -5.10 -13.72
CA GLY A 209 15.27 -5.94 -13.82
C GLY A 209 14.68 -6.38 -12.48
N ASP A 210 15.36 -6.14 -11.35
CA ASP A 210 14.75 -6.35 -10.03
C ASP A 210 13.56 -5.40 -9.83
N MET A 211 12.58 -5.81 -9.03
CA MET A 211 11.43 -5.01 -8.64
C MET A 211 11.56 -4.61 -7.19
N LEU A 212 11.34 -3.33 -6.91
CA LEU A 212 11.35 -2.78 -5.56
C LEU A 212 9.93 -2.47 -5.13
N LEU A 213 9.35 -3.34 -4.29
CA LEU A 213 8.08 -3.05 -3.64
C LEU A 213 8.35 -2.18 -2.42
N THR A 214 7.59 -1.10 -2.24
CA THR A 214 7.84 -0.17 -1.15
C THR A 214 6.56 0.28 -0.45
N ARG A 215 6.76 0.75 0.78
CA ARG A 215 5.79 1.51 1.56
C ARG A 215 6.44 2.80 2.01
N GLY A 216 5.79 3.92 1.71
CA GLY A 216 6.13 5.21 2.28
C GLY A 216 5.18 5.59 3.41
N SER A 217 5.49 6.69 4.12
CA SER A 217 4.76 7.14 5.30
C SER A 217 3.47 7.94 5.00
N MET A 218 3.05 8.04 3.73
CA MET A 218 1.83 8.77 3.36
C MET A 218 0.58 7.91 3.58
N ALA A 219 -0.46 8.48 4.18
CA ALA A 219 -1.72 7.81 4.50
C ALA A 219 -2.41 7.15 3.30
N ILE A 220 -2.38 7.79 2.12
CA ILE A 220 -2.97 7.22 0.91
C ILE A 220 -2.33 5.88 0.52
N LEU A 221 -1.04 5.69 0.82
CA LEU A 221 -0.34 4.44 0.54
C LEU A 221 -0.83 3.30 1.45
N ALA A 222 -1.33 3.62 2.66
CA ALA A 222 -1.98 2.62 3.50
C ALA A 222 -3.31 2.17 2.90
N LEU A 223 -4.12 3.11 2.39
CA LEU A 223 -5.39 2.79 1.73
C LEU A 223 -5.18 1.94 0.47
N ILE A 224 -4.18 2.25 -0.35
CA ILE A 224 -3.83 1.45 -1.54
C ILE A 224 -3.45 0.03 -1.13
N ALA A 225 -2.53 -0.13 -0.17
CA ALA A 225 -2.05 -1.45 0.23
C ALA A 225 -3.13 -2.36 0.85
N ARG A 226 -4.21 -1.79 1.41
CA ARG A 226 -5.20 -2.53 2.21
C ARG A 226 -6.62 -2.51 1.62
N GLY A 227 -6.86 -1.77 0.55
CA GLY A 227 -8.19 -1.59 -0.04
C GLY A 227 -8.62 -2.71 -0.98
N ASN A 228 -8.33 -3.97 -0.63
CA ASN A 228 -8.67 -5.15 -1.43
C ASN A 228 -8.94 -6.36 -0.51
N ASP A 229 -9.33 -7.51 -1.11
CA ASP A 229 -9.67 -8.75 -0.38
C ASP A 229 -8.46 -9.38 0.33
N TYR A 230 -7.23 -9.06 -0.06
CA TYR A 230 -5.97 -9.51 0.53
C TYR A 230 -5.11 -8.32 0.94
N PRO A 231 -5.45 -7.64 2.05
CA PRO A 231 -4.74 -6.44 2.49
C PRO A 231 -3.23 -6.69 2.65
N GLY A 232 -2.42 -5.93 1.90
CA GLY A 232 -0.97 -6.05 1.90
C GLY A 232 -0.26 -4.98 2.71
N VAL A 233 1.08 -4.99 2.64
CA VAL A 233 1.95 -3.99 3.29
C VAL A 233 2.73 -3.14 2.29
N TYR A 234 2.67 -3.45 1.01
CA TYR A 234 3.33 -2.69 -0.06
C TYR A 234 2.29 -1.97 -0.91
N SER A 235 2.56 -0.72 -1.26
CA SER A 235 1.63 0.14 -1.99
C SER A 235 2.23 0.76 -3.24
N HIS A 236 3.49 0.47 -3.53
CA HIS A 236 4.19 1.00 -4.68
C HIS A 236 5.23 0.01 -5.19
N VAL A 237 5.45 -0.01 -6.49
CA VAL A 237 6.49 -0.81 -7.13
C VAL A 237 7.24 0.02 -8.16
N GLY A 238 8.54 -0.22 -8.26
CA GLY A 238 9.39 0.33 -9.29
C GLY A 238 10.33 -0.71 -9.87
N LEU A 239 10.66 -0.57 -11.15
CA LEU A 239 11.56 -1.44 -11.90
C LEU A 239 12.97 -0.89 -11.90
N VAL A 240 13.94 -1.68 -11.45
CA VAL A 240 15.35 -1.29 -11.37
C VAL A 240 16.01 -1.31 -12.75
N TYR A 241 16.71 -0.24 -13.09
CA TYR A 241 17.68 -0.20 -14.17
C TYR A 241 19.07 0.12 -13.61
N VAL A 242 20.05 -0.67 -13.97
CA VAL A 242 21.47 -0.42 -13.65
C VAL A 242 22.25 -0.19 -14.93
N GLU A 243 22.89 0.98 -15.04
CA GLU A 243 23.73 1.33 -16.18
C GLU A 243 24.97 0.40 -16.25
N PRO A 244 25.19 -0.32 -17.36
CA PRO A 244 26.26 -1.32 -17.43
C PRO A 244 27.67 -0.78 -17.17
N LYS A 245 27.96 0.45 -17.61
CA LYS A 245 29.29 1.04 -17.51
C LYS A 245 29.55 1.70 -16.17
N THR A 246 28.62 2.53 -15.71
CA THR A 246 28.78 3.36 -14.49
C THR A 246 28.30 2.68 -13.22
N ARG A 247 27.49 1.62 -13.36
CA ARG A 247 26.80 0.93 -12.26
C ARG A 247 25.82 1.85 -11.50
N ALA A 248 25.50 3.02 -12.05
CA ALA A 248 24.49 3.90 -11.51
C ALA A 248 23.11 3.24 -11.64
N ALA A 249 22.36 3.21 -10.55
CA ALA A 249 21.01 2.66 -10.51
C ALA A 249 19.96 3.77 -10.60
N SER A 250 18.89 3.48 -11.31
CA SER A 250 17.65 4.25 -11.35
C SER A 250 16.45 3.30 -11.26
N VAL A 251 15.28 3.85 -10.93
CA VAL A 251 14.03 3.13 -10.85
C VAL A 251 13.05 3.76 -11.83
N ILE A 252 12.43 2.93 -12.67
CA ILE A 252 11.32 3.34 -13.52
C ILE A 252 10.04 3.12 -12.71
N GLU A 253 9.28 4.19 -12.50
CA GLU A 253 8.10 4.19 -11.62
C GLU A 253 7.02 5.14 -12.14
N ALA A 254 5.76 4.89 -11.82
CA ALA A 254 4.68 5.83 -12.07
C ALA A 254 4.35 6.60 -10.79
N LEU A 255 4.29 7.91 -10.89
CA LEU A 255 3.95 8.84 -9.81
C LEU A 255 2.73 9.67 -10.21
N PRO A 256 1.86 10.09 -9.25
CA PRO A 256 0.75 11.00 -9.55
C PRO A 256 1.19 12.25 -10.31
N TYR A 257 2.41 12.71 -10.06
CA TYR A 257 3.15 13.72 -10.80
C TYR A 257 4.61 13.31 -10.96
N PRO A 258 5.17 13.43 -12.11
CA PRO A 258 4.60 13.84 -13.41
C PRO A 258 4.12 12.67 -14.28
N GLY A 259 3.73 11.53 -13.74
CA GLY A 259 3.42 10.28 -14.43
C GLY A 259 4.58 9.31 -14.37
N VAL A 260 4.83 8.55 -15.44
CA VAL A 260 5.94 7.58 -15.48
C VAL A 260 7.27 8.28 -15.66
N VAL A 261 8.22 7.98 -14.78
CA VAL A 261 9.54 8.65 -14.73
C VAL A 261 10.67 7.67 -14.46
N VAL A 262 11.89 8.12 -14.76
CA VAL A 262 13.14 7.46 -14.38
C VAL A 262 13.75 8.22 -13.22
N THR A 263 13.66 7.67 -12.02
CA THR A 263 14.11 8.29 -10.77
C THR A 263 15.48 7.75 -10.36
N PRO A 264 16.47 8.58 -10.03
CA PRO A 264 17.70 8.09 -9.40
C PRO A 264 17.41 7.29 -8.14
N ILE A 265 18.11 6.17 -7.92
CA ILE A 265 17.85 5.28 -6.77
C ILE A 265 17.88 6.01 -5.43
N ALA A 266 18.77 6.99 -5.25
CA ALA A 266 18.87 7.77 -4.02
C ALA A 266 17.60 8.59 -3.72
N ASP A 267 16.93 9.12 -4.75
CA ASP A 267 15.69 9.88 -4.59
C ASP A 267 14.47 8.97 -4.40
N PHE A 268 14.47 7.80 -5.04
CA PHE A 268 13.48 6.75 -4.79
C PHE A 268 13.50 6.31 -3.32
N LEU A 269 14.68 6.02 -2.78
CA LEU A 269 14.87 5.54 -1.39
C LEU A 269 14.48 6.57 -0.32
N LYS A 270 14.46 7.87 -0.63
CA LYS A 270 13.96 8.90 0.29
C LYS A 270 12.44 8.78 0.53
N ARG A 271 11.69 8.30 -0.47
CA ARG A 271 10.24 8.08 -0.37
C ARG A 271 9.89 6.72 0.19
N ALA A 272 10.73 5.69 -0.10
CA ALA A 272 10.61 4.34 0.41
C ALA A 272 11.19 4.25 1.84
N ASN A 273 10.58 4.96 2.79
CA ASN A 273 11.18 5.20 4.10
C ASN A 273 10.66 4.31 5.23
N GLN A 274 9.67 3.44 4.98
CA GLN A 274 9.17 2.48 5.98
C GLN A 274 9.70 1.08 5.70
N ARG A 275 9.46 0.56 4.51
CA ARG A 275 9.89 -0.78 4.10
C ARG A 275 10.14 -0.90 2.60
N MET A 276 10.94 -1.87 2.22
CA MET A 276 11.24 -2.21 0.82
C MET A 276 11.48 -3.71 0.70
N LEU A 277 10.82 -4.35 -0.26
CA LEU A 277 11.05 -5.73 -0.65
C LEU A 277 11.73 -5.74 -2.02
N VAL A 278 12.81 -6.51 -2.16
CA VAL A 278 13.51 -6.73 -3.41
C VAL A 278 13.07 -8.07 -3.97
N LEU A 279 12.40 -8.04 -5.11
CA LEU A 279 12.01 -9.22 -5.87
C LEU A 279 12.84 -9.34 -7.14
N ARG A 280 13.22 -10.58 -7.49
CA ARG A 280 13.98 -10.91 -8.70
C ARG A 280 13.27 -12.01 -9.47
N PRO A 281 13.16 -11.89 -10.83
CA PRO A 281 12.68 -12.99 -11.65
C PRO A 281 13.59 -14.20 -11.50
N ARG A 282 12.98 -15.39 -11.42
CA ARG A 282 13.69 -16.66 -11.34
C ARG A 282 14.59 -16.86 -12.57
N ALA A 283 15.84 -17.27 -12.31
CA ALA A 283 16.81 -17.52 -13.38
C ALA A 283 16.45 -18.72 -14.27
N ASP A 284 15.63 -19.65 -13.76
CA ASP A 284 15.18 -20.86 -14.45
C ASP A 284 13.90 -20.68 -15.30
N LEU A 285 13.35 -19.45 -15.37
CA LEU A 285 12.26 -19.14 -16.31
C LEU A 285 12.72 -19.40 -17.76
N PRO A 286 11.90 -20.07 -18.58
CA PRO A 286 12.27 -20.43 -19.96
C PRO A 286 12.76 -19.22 -20.79
N GLU A 287 12.18 -18.05 -20.58
CA GLU A 287 12.53 -16.78 -21.25
C GLU A 287 13.93 -16.33 -20.82
N ILE A 288 14.26 -16.40 -19.54
CA ILE A 288 15.54 -15.99 -18.98
C ILE A 288 16.64 -17.02 -19.30
N LEU A 289 16.32 -18.32 -19.32
CA LEU A 289 17.26 -19.33 -19.79
C LEU A 289 17.67 -19.12 -21.26
N ARG A 290 16.73 -18.67 -22.11
CA ARG A 290 17.02 -18.34 -23.51
C ARG A 290 17.82 -17.04 -23.65
N ASP A 291 17.58 -16.07 -22.78
CA ASP A 291 18.27 -14.78 -22.76
C ASP A 291 18.51 -14.30 -21.33
N PRO A 292 19.65 -14.63 -20.72
CA PRO A 292 19.97 -14.23 -19.34
C PRO A 292 20.02 -12.71 -19.11
N MET A 293 20.11 -11.92 -20.18
CA MET A 293 20.05 -10.45 -20.12
C MET A 293 18.63 -9.89 -20.27
N LEU A 294 17.59 -10.75 -20.40
CA LEU A 294 16.21 -10.33 -20.61
C LEU A 294 15.73 -9.34 -19.54
N PRO A 295 15.95 -9.53 -18.22
CA PRO A 295 15.47 -8.58 -17.21
C PRO A 295 16.06 -7.16 -17.40
N HIS A 296 17.34 -7.08 -17.79
CA HIS A 296 17.96 -5.80 -18.13
C HIS A 296 17.35 -5.19 -19.40
N LYS A 297 17.09 -5.99 -20.42
CA LYS A 297 16.47 -5.52 -21.67
C LYS A 297 15.06 -5.01 -21.45
N ALA A 298 14.28 -5.68 -20.58
CA ALA A 298 12.95 -5.24 -20.20
C ALA A 298 12.99 -3.86 -19.51
N ALA A 299 13.87 -3.70 -18.52
CA ALA A 299 14.06 -2.43 -17.83
C ALA A 299 14.58 -1.31 -18.78
N ASP A 300 15.54 -1.61 -19.68
CA ASP A 300 16.07 -0.63 -20.62
C ASP A 300 15.05 -0.23 -21.69
N SER A 301 14.20 -1.17 -22.12
CA SER A 301 13.15 -0.91 -23.10
C SER A 301 12.15 0.13 -22.59
N ILE A 302 11.55 -0.11 -21.43
CA ILE A 302 10.58 0.81 -20.83
C ILE A 302 11.26 2.14 -20.44
N ARG A 303 12.50 2.10 -19.93
CA ARG A 303 13.28 3.31 -19.63
C ARG A 303 13.46 4.19 -20.86
N ARG A 304 13.87 3.63 -22.01
CA ARG A 304 14.03 4.39 -23.26
C ARG A 304 12.70 4.96 -23.73
N TYR A 305 11.62 4.19 -23.60
CA TYR A 305 10.29 4.66 -23.97
C TYR A 305 9.88 5.88 -23.14
N VAL A 306 10.00 5.79 -21.81
CA VAL A 306 9.68 6.87 -20.87
C VAL A 306 10.53 8.13 -21.10
N LEU A 307 11.81 7.99 -21.43
CA LEU A 307 12.68 9.15 -21.72
C LEU A 307 12.28 9.92 -22.98
N ASN A 308 11.54 9.29 -23.91
CA ASN A 308 11.12 9.89 -25.18
C ASN A 308 9.62 10.21 -25.24
N HIS A 309 8.81 9.72 -24.29
CA HIS A 309 7.37 9.88 -24.26
C HIS A 309 6.89 10.23 -22.88
N HIS A 310 5.96 11.16 -22.78
CA HIS A 310 5.26 11.42 -21.52
C HIS A 310 4.10 10.44 -21.38
N ILE A 311 4.09 9.66 -20.30
CA ILE A 311 3.03 8.72 -19.95
C ILE A 311 2.35 9.24 -18.67
N PRO A 312 1.09 9.70 -18.74
CA PRO A 312 0.37 10.17 -17.57
C PRO A 312 0.14 9.05 -16.55
N TYR A 313 -0.05 9.42 -15.28
CA TYR A 313 -0.47 8.47 -14.25
C TYR A 313 -1.91 8.01 -14.48
N ASP A 314 -2.16 6.71 -14.35
CA ASP A 314 -3.51 6.15 -14.40
C ASP A 314 -4.15 6.11 -13.00
N PHE A 315 -5.17 6.97 -12.78
CA PHE A 315 -5.98 6.97 -11.56
C PHE A 315 -7.17 6.01 -11.63
N ALA A 316 -7.49 5.47 -12.81
CA ALA A 316 -8.53 4.47 -12.98
C ALA A 316 -8.04 3.04 -12.68
N ILE A 317 -6.72 2.86 -12.60
CA ILE A 317 -6.05 1.56 -12.38
C ILE A 317 -6.55 0.52 -13.39
N ASP A 318 -6.65 0.92 -14.67
CA ASP A 318 -7.10 0.06 -15.76
C ASP A 318 -5.91 -0.53 -16.52
N HIS A 319 -5.38 -1.63 -16.03
CA HIS A 319 -4.22 -2.33 -16.58
C HIS A 319 -4.39 -2.83 -18.05
N LEU A 320 -5.52 -2.56 -18.68
CA LEU A 320 -5.75 -2.84 -20.10
C LEU A 320 -5.55 -1.60 -21.01
N ASP A 321 -5.42 -0.39 -20.43
CA ASP A 321 -5.18 0.85 -21.16
C ASP A 321 -3.76 1.39 -20.91
N HIS A 322 -2.79 0.96 -21.72
CA HIS A 322 -1.40 1.39 -21.61
C HIS A 322 -1.12 2.83 -22.08
N SER A 323 -2.12 3.61 -22.46
CA SER A 323 -1.94 5.04 -22.76
C SER A 323 -1.64 5.88 -21.50
N ARG A 324 -1.97 5.35 -20.35
CA ARG A 324 -1.66 5.81 -18.99
C ARG A 324 -1.16 4.62 -18.21
N MET A 325 -0.38 4.83 -17.17
CA MET A 325 0.13 3.73 -16.36
C MET A 325 0.15 4.09 -14.88
N PHE A 326 -0.31 3.18 -14.03
CA PHE A 326 0.04 3.20 -12.61
C PHE A 326 1.31 2.34 -12.35
N CYS A 327 1.77 2.27 -11.11
CA CYS A 327 3.11 1.71 -10.82
C CYS A 327 3.28 0.24 -11.24
N SER A 328 2.26 -0.60 -11.05
CA SER A 328 2.32 -2.02 -11.42
C SER A 328 2.39 -2.21 -12.93
N GLU A 329 1.66 -1.41 -13.72
CA GLU A 329 1.64 -1.52 -15.19
C GLU A 329 3.00 -1.21 -15.82
N VAL A 330 3.79 -0.32 -15.22
CA VAL A 330 5.16 -0.06 -15.68
C VAL A 330 5.99 -1.34 -15.67
N VAL A 331 5.81 -2.14 -14.63
CA VAL A 331 6.55 -3.41 -14.45
C VAL A 331 5.95 -4.50 -15.33
N SER A 332 4.62 -4.65 -15.35
CA SER A 332 3.97 -5.69 -16.17
C SER A 332 4.23 -5.46 -17.66
N ALA A 333 4.05 -4.25 -18.17
CA ALA A 333 4.32 -3.92 -19.58
C ALA A 333 5.78 -4.15 -19.98
N ALA A 334 6.73 -3.86 -19.08
CA ALA A 334 8.15 -4.09 -19.35
C ALA A 334 8.46 -5.57 -19.57
N TYR A 335 7.90 -6.47 -18.73
CA TYR A 335 8.17 -7.90 -18.82
C TYR A 335 7.31 -8.60 -19.86
N GLU A 336 6.07 -8.19 -20.04
CA GLU A 336 5.14 -8.73 -21.03
C GLU A 336 5.69 -8.57 -22.47
N ALA A 337 6.35 -7.44 -22.75
CA ALA A 337 7.03 -7.21 -24.02
C ALA A 337 8.11 -8.27 -24.35
N PHE A 338 8.56 -9.05 -23.37
CA PHE A 338 9.54 -10.13 -23.51
C PHE A 338 8.98 -11.51 -23.18
N GLY A 339 7.66 -11.65 -23.04
CA GLY A 339 6.95 -12.91 -22.87
C GLY A 339 6.86 -13.41 -21.43
N ILE A 340 7.20 -12.60 -20.42
CA ILE A 340 6.98 -12.92 -19.00
C ILE A 340 5.74 -12.16 -18.53
N HIS A 341 4.70 -12.91 -18.17
CA HIS A 341 3.42 -12.37 -17.68
C HIS A 341 3.40 -12.45 -16.16
N LEU A 342 3.71 -11.34 -15.50
CA LEU A 342 3.64 -11.19 -14.06
C LEU A 342 2.20 -11.03 -13.57
N TRP A 343 1.99 -11.02 -12.25
CA TRP A 343 0.67 -11.01 -11.63
C TRP A 343 -0.17 -12.22 -12.00
N MET A 344 0.38 -13.43 -11.77
CA MET A 344 -0.35 -14.69 -11.96
C MET A 344 -1.61 -14.78 -11.09
N GLY A 345 -1.72 -14.00 -10.02
CA GLY A 345 -2.92 -13.79 -9.23
C GLY A 345 -3.19 -12.30 -9.05
N LEU A 346 -4.43 -11.86 -9.27
CA LEU A 346 -4.85 -10.47 -9.13
C LEU A 346 -5.51 -10.21 -7.78
N SER A 347 -5.33 -9.04 -7.23
CA SER A 347 -6.15 -8.53 -6.13
C SER A 347 -7.56 -8.24 -6.60
N LYS A 348 -8.54 -8.52 -5.71
CA LYS A 348 -9.98 -8.38 -5.98
C LYS A 348 -10.62 -7.55 -4.89
N VAL A 349 -11.71 -6.86 -5.24
CA VAL A 349 -12.55 -6.15 -4.28
C VAL A 349 -13.95 -6.74 -4.37
N SER A 350 -14.31 -7.58 -3.41
CA SER A 350 -15.62 -8.25 -3.37
C SER A 350 -16.63 -7.57 -2.44
N SER A 351 -16.18 -6.63 -1.59
CA SER A 351 -17.05 -5.83 -0.74
C SER A 351 -17.84 -4.81 -1.57
N PRO A 352 -19.21 -4.88 -1.60
CA PRO A 352 -19.99 -3.91 -2.36
C PRO A 352 -19.84 -2.47 -1.85
N GLY A 353 -19.65 -2.27 -0.54
CA GLY A 353 -19.48 -0.92 0.01
C GLY A 353 -18.12 -0.34 -0.34
N LEU A 354 -17.06 -1.15 -0.33
CA LEU A 354 -15.74 -0.72 -0.78
C LEU A 354 -15.74 -0.45 -2.29
N ALA A 355 -16.43 -1.29 -3.09
CA ALA A 355 -16.61 -1.06 -4.53
C ALA A 355 -17.27 0.30 -4.82
N ASP A 356 -18.31 0.67 -4.05
CA ASP A 356 -18.96 1.99 -4.17
C ASP A 356 -17.97 3.14 -3.84
N TRP A 357 -17.09 2.96 -2.85
CA TRP A 357 -16.10 3.98 -2.50
C TRP A 357 -15.03 4.14 -3.57
N ILE A 358 -14.46 3.04 -4.08
CA ILE A 358 -13.43 3.11 -5.12
C ILE A 358 -13.98 3.61 -6.45
N ALA A 359 -15.27 3.35 -6.76
CA ALA A 359 -15.94 3.93 -7.92
C ALA A 359 -16.02 5.48 -7.82
N LYS A 360 -16.22 6.03 -6.62
CA LYS A 360 -16.15 7.49 -6.37
C LYS A 360 -14.73 8.05 -6.57
N LEU A 361 -13.72 7.23 -6.39
CA LEU A 361 -12.32 7.56 -6.68
C LEU A 361 -11.95 7.38 -8.16
N GLY A 362 -12.89 6.90 -9.00
CA GLY A 362 -12.70 6.75 -10.45
C GLY A 362 -12.30 5.35 -10.89
N ILE A 363 -12.24 4.38 -9.99
CA ILE A 363 -11.84 3.01 -10.28
C ILE A 363 -13.09 2.18 -10.59
N GLY A 364 -13.22 1.71 -11.82
CA GLY A 364 -14.36 0.89 -12.27
C GLY A 364 -14.08 -0.61 -12.29
N ARG A 365 -12.80 -1.02 -12.36
CA ARG A 365 -12.39 -2.42 -12.30
C ARG A 365 -12.13 -2.85 -10.86
N LEU A 366 -12.65 -4.01 -10.49
CA LEU A 366 -12.52 -4.59 -9.16
C LEU A 366 -11.53 -5.75 -9.10
N GLU A 367 -10.88 -6.04 -10.21
CA GLU A 367 -9.72 -6.93 -10.31
C GLU A 367 -8.55 -6.09 -10.84
N MET A 368 -7.45 -6.06 -10.09
CA MET A 368 -6.35 -5.15 -10.36
C MET A 368 -4.98 -5.75 -10.01
N GLN A 369 -3.94 -5.22 -10.63
CA GLN A 369 -2.55 -5.58 -10.36
C GLN A 369 -2.05 -4.75 -9.17
N GLU A 370 -2.33 -5.17 -7.94
CA GLU A 370 -1.79 -4.48 -6.77
C GLU A 370 -0.28 -4.73 -6.62
N PRO A 371 0.52 -3.74 -6.17
CA PRO A 371 1.95 -3.93 -5.96
C PRO A 371 2.27 -5.12 -5.04
N ALA A 372 1.48 -5.32 -3.99
CA ALA A 372 1.66 -6.41 -3.03
C ALA A 372 1.47 -7.80 -3.63
N ASP A 373 0.72 -7.95 -4.74
CA ASP A 373 0.50 -9.25 -5.38
C ASP A 373 1.78 -9.88 -5.90
N LEU A 374 2.77 -9.08 -6.30
CA LEU A 374 4.07 -9.58 -6.76
C LEU A 374 4.82 -10.40 -5.71
N GLU A 375 4.55 -10.15 -4.43
CA GLU A 375 5.12 -10.97 -3.36
C GLU A 375 4.69 -12.43 -3.49
N TYR A 376 3.48 -12.68 -4.00
CA TYR A 376 2.89 -14.01 -4.15
C TYR A 376 3.13 -14.63 -5.54
N ASP A 377 3.69 -13.86 -6.50
CA ASP A 377 3.95 -14.37 -7.85
C ASP A 377 5.07 -15.42 -7.84
N PRO A 378 4.81 -16.68 -8.24
CA PRO A 378 5.79 -17.77 -8.18
C PRO A 378 6.95 -17.60 -9.17
N GLN A 379 6.86 -16.68 -10.14
CA GLN A 379 7.93 -16.38 -11.07
C GLN A 379 9.03 -15.51 -10.44
N LEU A 380 8.82 -15.03 -9.22
CA LEU A 380 9.72 -14.13 -8.50
C LEU A 380 10.28 -14.77 -7.24
N ARG A 381 11.51 -14.41 -6.87
CA ARG A 381 12.15 -14.74 -5.59
C ARG A 381 12.28 -13.51 -4.72
N ILE A 382 12.14 -13.69 -3.42
CA ILE A 382 12.43 -12.66 -2.42
C ILE A 382 13.94 -12.66 -2.19
N VAL A 383 14.61 -11.58 -2.59
CA VAL A 383 16.06 -11.41 -2.40
C VAL A 383 16.36 -10.83 -1.02
N ALA A 384 15.63 -9.82 -0.62
CA ALA A 384 15.77 -9.21 0.70
C ALA A 384 14.53 -8.36 1.03
N GLU A 385 14.24 -8.24 2.32
CA GLU A 385 13.33 -7.25 2.86
C GLU A 385 14.10 -6.29 3.75
N TRP A 386 14.01 -4.99 3.45
CA TRP A 386 14.49 -3.91 4.30
C TRP A 386 13.31 -3.24 4.99
N ARG A 387 13.46 -2.94 6.28
CA ARG A 387 12.49 -2.14 7.05
C ARG A 387 13.20 -1.18 7.98
N ASP A 388 12.56 -0.05 8.26
CA ASP A 388 13.01 0.87 9.30
C ASP A 388 12.34 0.49 10.63
N PRO A 389 13.09 -0.01 11.63
CA PRO A 389 12.51 -0.42 12.91
C PRO A 389 11.83 0.75 13.64
N ALA A 390 12.33 1.98 13.47
CA ALA A 390 11.74 3.17 14.09
C ALA A 390 10.37 3.52 13.50
N MET A 391 10.10 3.11 12.25
CA MET A 391 8.84 3.37 11.54
C MET A 391 7.80 2.27 11.72
N LEU A 392 8.17 1.12 12.31
CA LEU A 392 7.29 -0.05 12.43
C LEU A 392 6.00 0.29 13.22
N SER A 393 6.14 0.95 14.37
CA SER A 393 4.97 1.36 15.18
C SER A 393 4.05 2.32 14.43
N LYS A 394 4.62 3.24 13.63
CA LYS A 394 3.83 4.14 12.79
C LYS A 394 3.07 3.38 11.71
N ASP A 395 3.71 2.41 11.06
CA ASP A 395 3.07 1.59 10.02
C ASP A 395 1.88 0.80 10.59
N HIS A 396 2.00 0.23 11.80
CA HIS A 396 0.90 -0.46 12.48
C HIS A 396 -0.25 0.50 12.84
N ILE A 397 0.04 1.71 13.31
CA ILE A 397 -0.97 2.75 13.57
C ILE A 397 -1.69 3.13 12.28
N ASP A 398 -0.97 3.37 11.20
CA ASP A 398 -1.52 3.71 9.89
C ASP A 398 -2.41 2.57 9.35
N ASN A 399 -2.00 1.31 9.56
CA ASN A 399 -2.76 0.12 9.16
C ASN A 399 -4.06 -0.03 9.98
N ALA A 400 -4.02 0.14 11.31
CA ALA A 400 -5.19 0.07 12.16
C ALA A 400 -6.20 1.20 11.86
N ALA A 401 -5.71 2.43 11.62
CA ALA A 401 -6.56 3.54 11.19
C ALA A 401 -7.24 3.25 9.84
N THR A 402 -6.48 2.69 8.89
CA THR A 402 -6.99 2.31 7.56
C THR A 402 -8.05 1.20 7.67
N GLU A 403 -7.81 0.17 8.48
CA GLU A 403 -8.75 -0.93 8.69
C GLU A 403 -10.11 -0.43 9.17
N VAL A 404 -10.12 0.48 10.14
CA VAL A 404 -11.36 1.03 10.69
C VAL A 404 -12.10 1.93 9.68
N ILE A 405 -11.36 2.62 8.79
CA ILE A 405 -11.95 3.38 7.69
C ILE A 405 -12.62 2.42 6.68
N LEU A 406 -11.93 1.35 6.30
CA LEU A 406 -12.45 0.35 5.36
C LEU A 406 -13.62 -0.46 5.97
N ASP A 407 -13.61 -0.74 7.27
CA ASP A 407 -14.77 -1.29 7.99
C ASP A 407 -16.03 -0.40 7.82
N GLY A 408 -15.85 0.93 7.71
CA GLY A 408 -16.95 1.87 7.40
C GLY A 408 -17.52 1.63 6.00
N ALA A 409 -16.66 1.40 5.01
CA ALA A 409 -17.11 1.03 3.66
C ALA A 409 -17.90 -0.29 3.68
N ASP A 410 -17.42 -1.31 4.39
CA ASP A 410 -18.10 -2.60 4.52
C ASP A 410 -19.49 -2.47 5.19
N ARG A 411 -19.64 -1.54 6.13
CA ARG A 411 -20.94 -1.17 6.73
C ARG A 411 -21.79 -0.28 5.83
N ARG A 412 -21.35 0.01 4.60
CA ARG A 412 -22.00 0.89 3.63
C ARG A 412 -22.20 2.32 4.14
N GLU A 413 -21.25 2.82 4.94
CA GLU A 413 -21.20 4.24 5.26
C GLU A 413 -20.98 5.06 3.98
N GLU A 414 -21.63 6.20 3.87
CA GLU A 414 -21.50 7.03 2.67
C GLU A 414 -20.14 7.77 2.69
N LEU A 415 -19.32 7.55 1.67
CA LEU A 415 -18.16 8.41 1.42
C LEU A 415 -18.66 9.70 0.75
N GLY A 416 -18.58 10.80 1.46
CA GLY A 416 -19.01 12.12 1.01
C GLY A 416 -17.90 13.17 1.08
N TYR A 417 -18.19 14.35 0.57
CA TYR A 417 -17.40 15.57 0.76
C TYR A 417 -18.33 16.77 0.92
N ALA A 418 -17.82 17.87 1.45
CA ALA A 418 -18.59 19.10 1.57
C ALA A 418 -18.92 19.64 0.16
N TRP A 419 -20.16 19.48 -0.30
CA TRP A 419 -20.63 19.76 -1.66
C TRP A 419 -20.31 21.20 -2.14
N TYR A 420 -20.29 22.17 -1.22
CA TYR A 420 -19.94 23.56 -1.51
C TYR A 420 -18.47 23.78 -1.87
N LEU A 421 -17.58 22.78 -1.64
CA LEU A 421 -16.19 22.82 -2.06
C LEU A 421 -15.98 22.44 -3.53
N LEU A 422 -16.96 21.82 -4.20
CA LEU A 422 -16.80 21.38 -5.58
C LEU A 422 -16.49 22.52 -6.56
N PRO A 423 -17.15 23.70 -6.49
CA PRO A 423 -16.77 24.85 -7.34
C PRO A 423 -15.32 25.31 -7.09
N VAL A 424 -14.87 25.26 -5.84
CA VAL A 424 -13.46 25.60 -5.48
C VAL A 424 -12.50 24.59 -6.07
N ALA A 425 -12.78 23.31 -5.92
CA ALA A 425 -11.94 22.24 -6.49
C ALA A 425 -11.84 22.35 -8.02
N ARG A 426 -12.92 22.71 -8.70
CA ARG A 426 -12.92 22.98 -10.15
C ARG A 426 -12.05 24.17 -10.53
N ALA A 427 -12.08 25.24 -9.76
CA ALA A 427 -11.20 26.39 -9.96
C ALA A 427 -9.72 26.00 -9.73
N VAL A 428 -9.45 25.23 -8.68
CA VAL A 428 -8.10 24.69 -8.40
C VAL A 428 -7.63 23.75 -9.51
N LYS A 429 -8.52 22.89 -10.06
CA LYS A 429 -8.18 22.03 -11.20
C LYS A 429 -7.81 22.85 -12.43
N ALA A 430 -8.60 23.89 -12.75
CA ALA A 430 -8.28 24.77 -13.88
C ALA A 430 -6.93 25.48 -13.68
N ALA A 431 -6.65 25.96 -12.46
CA ALA A 431 -5.35 26.55 -12.12
C ALA A 431 -4.21 25.52 -12.22
N SER A 432 -4.44 24.27 -11.79
CA SER A 432 -3.48 23.17 -11.91
C SER A 432 -3.14 22.86 -13.36
N MET A 433 -4.15 22.81 -14.25
CA MET A 433 -3.93 22.62 -15.69
C MET A 433 -3.06 23.73 -16.30
N VAL A 434 -3.30 24.98 -15.90
CA VAL A 434 -2.47 26.12 -16.33
C VAL A 434 -1.04 25.98 -15.80
N ALA A 435 -0.87 25.65 -14.52
CA ALA A 435 0.47 25.43 -13.92
C ALA A 435 1.25 24.34 -14.67
N ASN A 436 0.58 23.22 -15.00
CA ASN A 436 1.20 22.11 -15.74
C ASN A 436 1.66 22.52 -17.15
N LEU A 437 0.92 23.41 -17.83
CA LEU A 437 1.35 23.96 -19.13
C LEU A 437 2.67 24.75 -19.04
N PHE A 438 2.98 25.30 -17.86
CA PHE A 438 4.23 26.03 -17.60
C PHE A 438 5.30 25.16 -16.90
N GLY A 439 5.11 23.83 -16.84
CA GLY A 439 6.07 22.89 -16.25
C GLY A 439 6.10 22.89 -14.73
N SER A 440 5.07 23.44 -14.08
CA SER A 440 4.90 23.41 -12.62
C SER A 440 3.84 22.38 -12.24
N ASN A 441 4.06 21.61 -11.17
CA ASN A 441 3.06 20.66 -10.68
C ASN A 441 1.85 21.41 -10.09
N GLY A 442 0.65 21.16 -10.61
CA GLY A 442 -0.59 21.65 -10.05
C GLY A 442 -1.01 20.91 -8.78
N PHE A 443 -1.98 21.44 -8.02
CA PHE A 443 -2.48 20.80 -6.80
C PHE A 443 -3.34 19.55 -7.08
N ILE A 444 -4.07 19.51 -8.21
CA ILE A 444 -4.89 18.37 -8.62
C ILE A 444 -4.26 17.76 -9.87
N PRO A 445 -3.79 16.49 -9.82
CA PRO A 445 -3.18 15.79 -10.93
C PRO A 445 -4.05 15.75 -12.21
N ASP A 446 -3.43 15.67 -13.39
CA ASP A 446 -4.14 15.76 -14.67
C ASP A 446 -5.18 14.64 -14.84
N GLY A 447 -4.88 13.43 -14.43
CA GLY A 447 -5.79 12.29 -14.51
C GLY A 447 -6.89 12.27 -13.43
N MET A 448 -6.84 13.16 -12.42
CA MET A 448 -7.79 13.18 -11.31
C MET A 448 -8.85 14.26 -11.52
N THR A 449 -10.13 13.94 -11.30
CA THR A 449 -11.23 14.92 -11.36
C THR A 449 -11.31 15.74 -10.07
N PRO A 450 -11.97 16.91 -10.08
CA PRO A 450 -12.26 17.70 -8.88
C PRO A 450 -12.97 16.92 -7.78
N ALA A 451 -13.99 16.12 -8.11
CA ALA A 451 -14.72 15.31 -7.13
C ALA A 451 -13.84 14.21 -6.53
N GLN A 452 -13.05 13.50 -7.35
CA GLN A 452 -12.09 12.49 -6.88
C GLN A 452 -11.09 13.09 -5.90
N SER A 453 -10.59 14.30 -6.18
CA SER A 453 -9.67 14.98 -5.26
C SER A 453 -10.31 15.30 -3.90
N LEU A 454 -11.61 15.66 -3.88
CA LEU A 454 -12.34 15.90 -2.63
C LEU A 454 -12.61 14.61 -1.85
N TYR A 455 -12.97 13.52 -2.51
CA TYR A 455 -13.08 12.19 -1.86
C TYR A 455 -11.75 11.73 -1.26
N THR A 456 -10.68 11.86 -2.04
CA THR A 456 -9.32 11.54 -1.56
C THR A 456 -8.96 12.38 -0.32
N LEU A 457 -9.25 13.68 -0.36
CA LEU A 457 -9.00 14.58 0.77
C LEU A 457 -9.82 14.17 2.01
N THR A 458 -11.07 13.74 1.83
CA THR A 458 -11.90 13.23 2.93
C THR A 458 -11.27 11.99 3.57
N LEU A 459 -10.83 11.01 2.77
CA LEU A 459 -10.16 9.81 3.28
C LEU A 459 -8.85 10.15 4.01
N LEU A 460 -8.05 11.05 3.46
CA LEU A 460 -6.80 11.50 4.10
C LEU A 460 -7.05 12.19 5.44
N ARG A 461 -8.09 13.02 5.55
CA ARG A 461 -8.47 13.68 6.81
C ARG A 461 -8.95 12.68 7.85
N MET A 462 -9.81 11.73 7.45
CA MET A 462 -10.26 10.67 8.35
C MET A 462 -9.08 9.86 8.88
N HIS A 463 -8.18 9.45 7.99
CA HIS A 463 -7.00 8.69 8.37
C HIS A 463 -6.10 9.50 9.34
N HIS A 464 -5.83 10.76 9.03
CA HIS A 464 -4.99 11.61 9.86
C HIS A 464 -5.59 11.81 11.26
N ALA A 465 -6.89 12.12 11.35
CA ALA A 465 -7.57 12.31 12.63
C ALA A 465 -7.51 11.05 13.52
N ILE A 466 -7.77 9.88 12.93
CA ILE A 466 -7.71 8.62 13.66
C ILE A 466 -6.27 8.29 14.06
N SER A 467 -5.30 8.38 13.14
CA SER A 467 -3.91 7.97 13.39
C SER A 467 -3.21 8.89 14.41
N GLU A 468 -3.50 10.18 14.45
CA GLU A 468 -2.95 11.12 15.44
C GLU A 468 -3.43 10.79 16.86
N ARG A 469 -4.75 10.60 17.04
CA ARG A 469 -5.33 10.20 18.32
C ARG A 469 -4.87 8.81 18.74
N LEU A 470 -4.82 7.86 17.79
CA LEU A 470 -4.36 6.50 18.04
C LEU A 470 -2.89 6.46 18.47
N SER A 471 -2.03 7.29 17.86
CA SER A 471 -0.63 7.43 18.27
C SER A 471 -0.50 7.90 19.72
N THR A 472 -1.35 8.83 20.15
CA THR A 472 -1.41 9.31 21.54
C THR A 472 -1.82 8.19 22.49
N LEU A 473 -2.92 7.49 22.20
CA LEU A 473 -3.43 6.39 23.04
C LEU A 473 -2.43 5.22 23.11
N ALA A 474 -1.78 4.88 21.98
CA ALA A 474 -0.73 3.86 21.95
C ALA A 474 0.47 4.24 22.84
N GLY A 475 0.84 5.53 22.87
CA GLY A 475 1.87 6.04 23.78
C GLY A 475 1.47 5.96 25.25
N GLU A 476 0.21 6.25 25.58
CA GLU A 476 -0.34 6.12 26.94
C GLU A 476 -0.42 4.65 27.37
N PHE A 477 -0.87 3.77 26.48
CA PHE A 477 -0.90 2.33 26.71
C PHE A 477 0.51 1.82 27.05
N ARG A 478 1.52 2.15 26.25
CA ARG A 478 2.91 1.73 26.49
C ARG A 478 3.43 2.20 27.86
N LYS A 479 3.09 3.41 28.28
CA LYS A 479 3.47 3.93 29.62
C LYS A 479 2.80 3.16 30.74
N ARG A 480 1.54 2.76 30.58
CA ARG A 480 0.74 2.07 31.59
C ARG A 480 1.07 0.59 31.68
N GLU A 481 1.14 -0.09 30.52
CA GLU A 481 1.29 -1.55 30.41
C GLU A 481 2.75 -1.99 30.30
N HIS A 482 3.68 -1.07 30.04
CA HIS A 482 5.12 -1.33 29.82
C HIS A 482 5.45 -2.19 28.60
N TYR A 483 4.53 -2.29 27.62
CA TYR A 483 4.75 -2.92 26.32
C TYR A 483 3.97 -2.20 25.21
N SER A 484 4.31 -2.47 23.93
CA SER A 484 3.60 -1.88 22.80
C SER A 484 2.21 -2.52 22.62
N PRO A 485 1.15 -1.74 22.34
CA PRO A 485 -0.15 -2.33 22.06
C PRO A 485 -0.06 -3.25 20.84
N PRO A 486 -0.53 -4.50 20.91
CA PRO A 486 -0.62 -5.38 19.75
C PRO A 486 -1.69 -4.89 18.76
N ASP A 487 -1.64 -5.36 17.49
CA ASP A 487 -2.55 -4.94 16.44
C ASP A 487 -4.05 -5.00 16.83
N PRO A 488 -4.57 -6.07 17.46
CA PRO A 488 -5.97 -6.08 17.87
C PRO A 488 -6.34 -4.98 18.86
N GLU A 489 -5.41 -4.57 19.72
CA GLU A 489 -5.61 -3.46 20.66
C GLU A 489 -5.62 -2.12 19.93
N LEU A 490 -4.70 -1.92 18.96
CA LEU A 490 -4.70 -0.73 18.11
C LEU A 490 -6.01 -0.60 17.34
N VAL A 491 -6.51 -1.69 16.76
CA VAL A 491 -7.80 -1.71 16.04
C VAL A 491 -8.96 -1.40 16.98
N ARG A 492 -8.98 -1.92 18.24
CA ARG A 492 -10.00 -1.58 19.24
C ARG A 492 -10.00 -0.09 19.59
N MET A 493 -8.80 0.48 19.83
CA MET A 493 -8.65 1.91 20.09
C MET A 493 -9.11 2.76 18.89
N ALA A 494 -8.75 2.37 17.68
CA ALA A 494 -9.16 3.06 16.46
C ALA A 494 -10.68 3.02 16.25
N LYS A 495 -11.34 1.88 16.55
CA LYS A 495 -12.81 1.74 16.53
C LYS A 495 -13.49 2.67 17.54
N GLN A 496 -12.93 2.77 18.75
CA GLN A 496 -13.43 3.70 19.75
C GLN A 496 -13.34 5.15 19.27
N ILE A 497 -12.16 5.57 18.76
CA ILE A 497 -11.96 6.92 18.19
C ILE A 497 -13.01 7.21 17.12
N ARG A 498 -13.20 6.28 16.18
CA ARG A 498 -14.16 6.43 15.09
C ARG A 498 -15.60 6.57 15.60
N SER A 499 -16.00 5.80 16.62
CA SER A 499 -17.34 5.89 17.21
C SER A 499 -17.60 7.23 17.89
N GLU A 500 -16.60 7.81 18.54
CA GLU A 500 -16.66 9.13 19.16
C GLU A 500 -16.82 10.23 18.12
N GLU A 501 -16.07 10.17 17.00
CA GLU A 501 -16.19 11.14 15.90
C GLU A 501 -17.56 11.13 15.24
N VAL A 502 -18.17 9.97 15.07
CA VAL A 502 -19.53 9.84 14.49
C VAL A 502 -20.59 10.39 15.46
N SER A 503 -20.38 10.27 16.76
CA SER A 503 -21.32 10.70 17.81
C SER A 503 -21.27 12.21 18.09
N ASP A 504 -20.16 12.90 17.78
CA ASP A 504 -19.98 14.35 17.95
C ASP A 504 -19.40 15.01 16.68
N PRO A 505 -20.24 15.26 15.68
CA PRO A 505 -19.81 15.92 14.43
C PRO A 505 -19.29 17.35 14.63
N GLY A 506 -19.58 17.98 15.76
CA GLY A 506 -19.13 19.33 16.09
C GLY A 506 -17.65 19.40 16.46
N SER A 507 -17.12 18.35 17.11
CA SER A 507 -15.71 18.26 17.49
C SER A 507 -14.80 18.16 16.26
N SER A 508 -15.28 17.52 15.19
CA SER A 508 -14.56 17.38 13.91
C SER A 508 -14.37 18.73 13.20
N ILE A 509 -15.32 19.66 13.33
CA ILE A 509 -15.24 21.01 12.71
C ILE A 509 -14.26 21.90 13.47
N GLU A 510 -14.18 21.79 14.79
CA GLU A 510 -13.29 22.57 15.63
C GLU A 510 -11.82 22.13 15.47
N HIS A 511 -11.57 20.84 15.26
CA HIS A 511 -10.25 20.30 14.91
C HIS A 511 -9.80 20.73 13.50
N LEU A 512 -10.72 20.84 12.54
CA LEU A 512 -10.44 21.30 11.18
C LEU A 512 -10.01 22.78 11.14
N SER A 513 -10.44 23.60 12.10
CA SER A 513 -10.05 25.03 12.19
C SER A 513 -8.62 25.24 12.69
N ARG A 514 -7.97 24.24 13.25
CA ARG A 514 -6.60 24.32 13.78
C ARG A 514 -5.51 23.87 12.79
N LEU A 515 -5.94 23.34 11.62
CA LEU A 515 -5.03 22.87 10.56
C LEU A 515 -4.83 23.89 9.41
N TYR A 516 -5.35 25.11 9.57
CA TYR A 516 -5.15 26.24 8.64
C TYR A 516 -4.42 27.40 9.32
#